data_a13259461908f46380ff0cb02d85ab14
#
_entry.id   a13259461908f46380ff0cb02d85ab14
#
_cell.length_a   1.000
_cell.length_b   1.000
_cell.length_c   1.000
_cell.angle_alpha   90.00
_cell.angle_beta   90.00
_cell.angle_gamma   90.00
#
_symmetry.space_group_name_H-M   'P 1'
#
loop_
_entity.id
_entity.type
_entity.pdbx_description
1 polymer ?
#
loop_
_entity_poly.entity_id
_entity_poly.type
_entity_poly.pdbx_seq_one_letter_code
_entity_poly.pdbx_strand_id
1 'polypeptide(L)'
;MNELESLLQLNKMLLAESPQYLAQAAAFPPDAEAQWRLFRSLVNVRAPRPAGGDFLALQDSLLQKITACKGVTAFHSLTPMQKGLYLWRGDITTLQTDGIVNAANSGLTGCYHPCHQCIDNAIHTFSGVQLR
;
A
#
# COMPACT_ATOMS: atom_id res chain seq x y z
N MET A 1 -17.33 7.89 4.28
CA MET A 1 -17.12 6.83 3.26
C MET A 1 -16.60 5.59 3.98
N ASN A 2 -17.20 4.43 3.78
CA ASN A 2 -16.71 3.17 4.34
C ASN A 2 -15.54 2.63 3.47
N GLU A 3 -14.90 1.54 3.93
CA GLU A 3 -13.72 0.96 3.27
C GLU A 3 -14.05 0.49 1.84
N LEU A 4 -15.14 -0.24 1.66
CA LEU A 4 -15.55 -0.74 0.34
C LEU A 4 -15.85 0.41 -0.65
N GLU A 5 -16.55 1.44 -0.21
CA GLU A 5 -16.83 2.62 -1.03
C GLU A 5 -15.53 3.31 -1.47
N SER A 6 -14.56 3.46 -0.56
CA SER A 6 -13.24 4.03 -0.86
C SER A 6 -12.50 3.19 -1.89
N LEU A 7 -12.50 1.86 -1.74
CA LEU A 7 -11.87 0.94 -2.68
C LEU A 7 -12.50 0.99 -4.07
N LEU A 8 -13.83 0.97 -4.14
CA LEU A 8 -14.55 1.05 -5.42
C LEU A 8 -14.23 2.36 -6.15
N GLN A 9 -14.17 3.49 -5.43
CA GLN A 9 -13.84 4.78 -6.03
C GLN A 9 -12.39 4.84 -6.50
N LEU A 10 -11.43 4.38 -5.68
CA LEU A 10 -10.02 4.33 -6.05
C LEU A 10 -9.77 3.41 -7.25
N ASN A 11 -10.39 2.23 -7.26
CA ASN A 11 -10.30 1.28 -8.38
C ASN A 11 -10.85 1.88 -9.67
N LYS A 12 -11.98 2.60 -9.60
CA LYS A 12 -12.54 3.32 -10.75
C LYS A 12 -11.56 4.36 -11.29
N MET A 13 -10.90 5.12 -10.43
CA MET A 13 -9.92 6.13 -10.84
C MET A 13 -8.68 5.49 -11.48
N LEU A 14 -8.15 4.40 -10.90
CA LEU A 14 -7.02 3.65 -11.45
C LEU A 14 -7.34 2.99 -12.80
N LEU A 15 -8.55 2.46 -12.96
CA LEU A 15 -9.00 1.87 -14.22
C LEU A 15 -9.22 2.93 -15.31
N ALA A 16 -9.62 4.14 -14.95
CA ALA A 16 -9.67 5.26 -15.89
C ALA A 16 -8.26 5.63 -16.41
N GLU A 17 -7.22 5.48 -15.58
CA GLU A 17 -5.83 5.66 -15.99
C GLU A 17 -5.30 4.48 -16.83
N SER A 18 -5.87 3.28 -16.68
CA SER A 18 -5.36 2.02 -17.26
C SER A 18 -6.49 1.16 -17.81
N PRO A 19 -7.18 1.62 -18.87
CA PRO A 19 -8.39 0.96 -19.41
C PRO A 19 -8.13 -0.47 -19.94
N GLN A 20 -6.88 -0.83 -20.24
CA GLN A 20 -6.49 -2.19 -20.64
C GLN A 20 -6.83 -3.26 -19.58
N TYR A 21 -7.03 -2.87 -18.31
CA TYR A 21 -7.36 -3.80 -17.23
C TYR A 21 -8.86 -3.92 -16.93
N LEU A 22 -9.72 -3.19 -17.63
CA LEU A 22 -11.18 -3.16 -17.38
C LEU A 22 -11.81 -4.56 -17.46
N ALA A 23 -11.47 -5.36 -18.47
CA ALA A 23 -12.01 -6.70 -18.63
C ALA A 23 -11.60 -7.66 -17.49
N GLN A 24 -10.35 -7.56 -17.03
CA GLN A 24 -9.86 -8.34 -15.90
C GLN A 24 -10.48 -7.88 -14.57
N ALA A 25 -10.64 -6.56 -14.40
CA ALA A 25 -11.24 -5.98 -13.21
C ALA A 25 -12.73 -6.37 -13.03
N ALA A 26 -13.46 -6.58 -14.12
CA ALA A 26 -14.86 -7.01 -14.09
C ALA A 26 -15.07 -8.39 -13.43
N ALA A 27 -14.02 -9.21 -13.33
CA ALA A 27 -14.07 -10.50 -12.63
C ALA A 27 -13.98 -10.39 -11.10
N PHE A 28 -13.66 -9.21 -10.55
CA PHE A 28 -13.57 -9.01 -9.10
C PHE A 28 -14.95 -8.68 -8.51
N PRO A 29 -15.45 -9.48 -7.55
CA PRO A 29 -16.71 -9.20 -6.86
C PRO A 29 -16.69 -7.86 -6.12
N PRO A 30 -17.85 -7.23 -5.88
CA PRO A 30 -17.94 -5.96 -5.18
C PRO A 30 -17.92 -6.15 -3.64
N ASP A 31 -16.98 -6.93 -3.12
CA ASP A 31 -16.72 -7.08 -1.70
C ASP A 31 -15.35 -6.49 -1.31
N ALA A 32 -15.14 -6.22 -0.02
CA ALA A 32 -13.96 -5.51 0.45
C ALA A 32 -12.66 -6.26 0.15
N GLU A 33 -12.63 -7.58 0.29
CA GLU A 33 -11.43 -8.40 0.06
C GLU A 33 -11.03 -8.40 -1.43
N ALA A 34 -11.99 -8.66 -2.31
CA ALA A 34 -11.75 -8.66 -3.75
C ALA A 34 -11.35 -7.27 -4.25
N GLN A 35 -12.03 -6.22 -3.78
CA GLN A 35 -11.72 -4.85 -4.18
C GLN A 35 -10.38 -4.36 -3.62
N TRP A 36 -9.95 -4.80 -2.44
CA TRP A 36 -8.60 -4.58 -1.94
C TRP A 36 -7.54 -5.27 -2.81
N ARG A 37 -7.77 -6.51 -3.22
CA ARG A 37 -6.86 -7.23 -4.13
C ARG A 37 -6.77 -6.54 -5.48
N LEU A 38 -7.88 -6.06 -6.02
CA LEU A 38 -7.90 -5.28 -7.26
C LEU A 38 -7.13 -3.97 -7.10
N PHE A 39 -7.39 -3.20 -6.03
CA PHE A 39 -6.66 -1.97 -5.71
C PHE A 39 -5.15 -2.22 -5.66
N ARG A 40 -4.74 -3.22 -4.88
CA ARG A 40 -3.33 -3.59 -4.75
C ARG A 40 -2.72 -3.97 -6.10
N SER A 41 -3.42 -4.77 -6.90
CA SER A 41 -2.95 -5.15 -8.24
C SER A 41 -2.73 -3.94 -9.13
N LEU A 42 -3.68 -3.01 -9.17
CA LEU A 42 -3.61 -1.81 -10.00
C LEU A 42 -2.50 -0.86 -9.57
N VAL A 43 -2.33 -0.60 -8.27
CA VAL A 43 -1.23 0.26 -7.79
C VAL A 43 0.14 -0.38 -8.00
N ASN A 44 0.24 -1.70 -7.94
CA ASN A 44 1.51 -2.40 -8.18
C ASN A 44 1.98 -2.28 -9.64
N VAL A 45 1.07 -2.28 -10.61
CA VAL A 45 1.42 -2.16 -12.05
C VAL A 45 1.39 -0.72 -12.55
N ARG A 46 0.95 0.24 -11.75
CA ARG A 46 0.89 1.65 -12.12
C ARG A 46 2.30 2.19 -12.38
N ALA A 47 2.51 2.79 -13.55
CA ALA A 47 3.77 3.45 -13.86
C ALA A 47 4.02 4.66 -12.94
N PRO A 48 5.28 5.01 -12.65
CA PRO A 48 5.63 6.21 -11.89
C PRO A 48 5.13 7.46 -12.64
N ARG A 49 4.15 8.15 -12.06
CA ARG A 49 3.58 9.39 -12.60
C ARG A 49 2.84 10.13 -11.50
N PRO A 50 2.69 11.46 -11.61
CA PRO A 50 1.87 12.22 -10.68
C PRO A 50 0.46 11.65 -10.55
N ALA A 51 -0.12 11.77 -9.37
CA ALA A 51 -1.51 11.42 -9.10
C ALA A 51 -2.27 12.68 -8.66
N GLY A 52 -3.57 12.73 -8.98
CA GLY A 52 -4.43 13.85 -8.60
C GLY A 52 -4.61 13.95 -7.09
N GLY A 53 -4.81 15.17 -6.58
CA GLY A 53 -4.98 15.41 -5.14
C GLY A 53 -6.13 14.64 -4.52
N ASP A 54 -7.27 14.53 -5.22
CA ASP A 54 -8.44 13.77 -4.73
C ASP A 54 -8.13 12.27 -4.59
N PHE A 55 -7.37 11.70 -5.55
CA PHE A 55 -6.91 10.32 -5.46
C PHE A 55 -6.00 10.12 -4.24
N LEU A 56 -5.00 10.99 -4.07
CA LEU A 56 -4.05 10.90 -2.96
C LEU A 56 -4.76 11.03 -1.61
N ALA A 57 -5.65 12.01 -1.46
CA ALA A 57 -6.39 12.20 -0.21
C ALA A 57 -7.25 10.98 0.15
N LEU A 58 -7.93 10.38 -0.83
CA LEU A 58 -8.75 9.20 -0.62
C LEU A 58 -7.89 7.96 -0.30
N GLN A 59 -6.80 7.74 -1.07
CA GLN A 59 -5.85 6.67 -0.84
C GLN A 59 -5.23 6.76 0.55
N ASP A 60 -4.72 7.93 0.94
CA ASP A 60 -4.06 8.12 2.22
C ASP A 60 -5.02 7.88 3.39
N SER A 61 -6.27 8.38 3.28
CA SER A 61 -7.32 8.10 4.27
C SER A 61 -7.60 6.60 4.42
N LEU A 62 -7.65 5.85 3.31
CA LEU A 62 -7.86 4.41 3.32
C LEU A 62 -6.67 3.67 3.94
N LEU A 63 -5.45 3.95 3.46
CA LEU A 63 -4.25 3.26 3.91
C LEU A 63 -3.95 3.52 5.39
N GLN A 64 -4.17 4.74 5.88
CA GLN A 64 -4.04 5.07 7.30
C GLN A 64 -5.02 4.28 8.17
N LYS A 65 -6.28 4.13 7.74
CA LYS A 65 -7.27 3.32 8.46
C LYS A 65 -6.85 1.84 8.51
N ILE A 66 -6.43 1.28 7.39
CA ILE A 66 -5.98 -0.11 7.32
C ILE A 66 -4.77 -0.33 8.24
N THR A 67 -3.79 0.57 8.21
CA THR A 67 -2.59 0.51 9.07
C THR A 67 -2.97 0.62 10.55
N ALA A 68 -3.88 1.53 10.90
CA ALA A 68 -4.37 1.66 12.28
C ALA A 68 -5.10 0.38 12.76
N CYS A 69 -5.91 -0.25 11.90
CA CYS A 69 -6.58 -1.52 12.21
C CYS A 69 -5.61 -2.69 12.42
N LYS A 70 -4.47 -2.70 11.72
CA LYS A 70 -3.40 -3.69 11.95
C LYS A 70 -2.70 -3.50 13.31
N GLY A 71 -2.78 -2.31 13.87
CA GLY A 71 -2.05 -1.91 15.07
C GLY A 71 -0.67 -1.35 14.73
N VAL A 72 -0.40 -0.16 15.27
CA VAL A 72 0.89 0.53 15.08
C VAL A 72 1.79 0.29 16.27
N THR A 73 3.03 -0.15 16.04
CA THR A 73 4.06 -0.31 17.08
C THR A 73 4.92 0.94 17.11
N ALA A 74 4.89 1.67 18.22
CA ALA A 74 5.77 2.81 18.44
C ALA A 74 7.18 2.34 18.79
N PHE A 75 8.20 2.83 18.08
CA PHE A 75 9.58 2.43 18.30
C PHE A 75 10.03 2.61 19.75
N HIS A 76 9.66 3.71 20.40
CA HIS A 76 10.02 4.00 21.79
C HIS A 76 9.36 3.07 22.83
N SER A 77 8.36 2.27 22.43
CA SER A 77 7.73 1.27 23.31
C SER A 77 8.49 -0.07 23.32
N LEU A 78 9.48 -0.24 22.45
CA LEU A 78 10.27 -1.45 22.34
C LEU A 78 11.32 -1.52 23.46
N THR A 79 11.60 -2.73 23.94
CA THR A 79 12.67 -2.97 24.93
C THR A 79 14.02 -3.08 24.20
N PRO A 80 15.01 -2.24 24.54
CA PRO A 80 16.34 -2.35 23.94
C PRO A 80 17.06 -3.62 24.39
N MET A 81 17.73 -4.31 23.46
CA MET A 81 18.67 -5.38 23.79
C MET A 81 19.96 -4.82 24.41
N GLN A 82 20.41 -3.70 23.90
CA GLN A 82 21.49 -2.87 24.42
C GLN A 82 21.28 -1.42 23.97
N LYS A 83 22.07 -0.47 24.47
CA LYS A 83 21.89 0.95 24.16
C LYS A 83 21.82 1.19 22.63
N GLY A 84 20.68 1.67 22.17
CA GLY A 84 20.43 2.00 20.77
C GLY A 84 20.17 0.79 19.85
N LEU A 85 20.11 -0.44 20.37
CA LEU A 85 19.84 -1.63 19.58
C LEU A 85 18.58 -2.34 20.09
N TYR A 86 17.66 -2.58 19.17
CA TYR A 86 16.36 -3.21 19.41
C TYR A 86 16.16 -4.40 18.50
N LEU A 87 15.53 -5.47 19.00
CA LEU A 87 15.05 -6.57 18.19
C LEU A 87 13.53 -6.58 18.22
N TRP A 88 12.94 -6.51 17.05
CA TRP A 88 11.49 -6.56 16.89
C TRP A 88 11.11 -7.45 15.72
N ARG A 89 10.01 -8.18 15.86
CA ARG A 89 9.43 -9.01 14.82
C ARG A 89 7.99 -8.58 14.56
N GLY A 90 7.69 -8.11 13.36
CA GLY A 90 6.37 -7.66 12.99
C GLY A 90 6.31 -7.20 11.53
N ASP A 91 5.19 -6.61 11.15
CA ASP A 91 5.00 -5.97 9.83
C ASP A 91 5.68 -4.60 9.84
N ILE A 92 6.76 -4.44 9.07
CA ILE A 92 7.54 -3.20 9.01
C ILE A 92 6.68 -1.99 8.57
N THR A 93 5.58 -2.22 7.84
CA THR A 93 4.67 -1.16 7.42
C THR A 93 3.82 -0.60 8.56
N THR A 94 3.86 -1.23 9.74
CA THR A 94 3.17 -0.79 10.96
C THR A 94 4.10 -0.25 12.03
N LEU A 95 5.41 -0.21 11.79
CA LEU A 95 6.38 0.32 12.76
C LEU A 95 6.48 1.83 12.63
N GLN A 96 6.20 2.55 13.70
CA GLN A 96 6.36 4.00 13.77
C GLN A 96 7.83 4.34 14.03
N THR A 97 8.54 4.70 12.96
CA THR A 97 9.97 5.06 12.95
C THR A 97 10.23 6.10 11.87
N ASP A 98 11.36 6.80 11.97
CA ASP A 98 11.72 7.88 11.03
C ASP A 98 12.21 7.37 9.66
N GLY A 99 12.64 6.11 9.59
CA GLY A 99 13.09 5.51 8.35
C GLY A 99 13.13 3.99 8.43
N ILE A 100 13.03 3.34 7.27
CA ILE A 100 13.14 1.88 7.11
C ILE A 100 14.04 1.56 5.92
N VAL A 101 14.65 0.39 5.94
CA VAL A 101 15.39 -0.14 4.79
C VAL A 101 14.45 -0.99 3.93
N ASN A 102 14.39 -0.69 2.63
CA ASN A 102 13.65 -1.48 1.66
C ASN A 102 14.60 -2.35 0.83
N ALA A 103 14.36 -3.66 0.79
CA ALA A 103 15.05 -4.59 -0.11
C ALA A 103 14.46 -4.43 -1.54
N ALA A 104 14.76 -3.30 -2.17
CA ALA A 104 14.25 -2.90 -3.47
C ALA A 104 15.05 -3.53 -4.62
N ASN A 105 14.43 -3.61 -5.81
CA ASN A 105 15.16 -3.85 -7.05
C ASN A 105 15.91 -2.57 -7.49
N SER A 106 16.80 -2.71 -8.48
CA SER A 106 17.65 -1.61 -8.98
C SER A 106 16.86 -0.45 -9.62
N GLY A 107 15.59 -0.67 -9.99
CA GLY A 107 14.71 0.37 -10.53
C GLY A 107 14.20 1.35 -9.49
N LEU A 108 14.20 0.97 -8.20
CA LEU A 108 13.76 1.76 -7.04
C LEU A 108 12.30 2.27 -7.10
N THR A 109 11.49 1.74 -8.01
CA THR A 109 10.09 2.13 -8.22
C THR A 109 9.09 1.05 -7.78
N GLY A 110 9.56 0.09 -7.00
CA GLY A 110 8.75 -0.98 -6.43
C GLY A 110 8.68 -2.25 -7.29
N CYS A 111 8.03 -3.24 -6.75
CA CYS A 111 7.76 -4.50 -7.43
C CYS A 111 6.49 -4.36 -8.28
N TYR A 112 6.61 -4.60 -9.60
CA TYR A 112 5.50 -4.52 -10.56
C TYR A 112 4.69 -5.82 -10.68
N HIS A 113 4.97 -6.81 -9.84
CA HIS A 113 4.20 -8.05 -9.84
C HIS A 113 2.94 -7.91 -8.97
N PRO A 114 1.73 -8.03 -9.54
CA PRO A 114 0.48 -7.81 -8.82
C PRO A 114 0.39 -8.68 -7.55
N CYS A 115 0.09 -8.06 -6.43
CA CYS A 115 -0.08 -8.71 -5.13
C CYS A 115 1.10 -9.60 -4.68
N HIS A 116 2.31 -9.34 -5.18
CA HIS A 116 3.50 -10.10 -4.78
C HIS A 116 3.77 -9.97 -3.27
N GLN A 117 4.27 -11.04 -2.65
CA GLN A 117 4.47 -11.10 -1.20
C GLN A 117 5.87 -10.62 -0.75
N CYS A 118 6.65 -9.96 -1.62
CA CYS A 118 7.93 -9.38 -1.21
C CYS A 118 7.73 -8.10 -0.41
N ILE A 119 8.74 -7.75 0.36
CA ILE A 119 8.73 -6.55 1.21
C ILE A 119 8.64 -5.27 0.39
N ASP A 120 9.29 -5.20 -0.76
CA ASP A 120 9.23 -4.06 -1.67
C ASP A 120 7.80 -3.77 -2.16
N ASN A 121 7.04 -4.82 -2.54
CA ASN A 121 5.63 -4.71 -2.88
C ASN A 121 4.78 -4.19 -1.71
N ALA A 122 5.01 -4.72 -0.50
CA ALA A 122 4.28 -4.30 0.69
C ALA A 122 4.56 -2.82 1.02
N ILE A 123 5.83 -2.40 1.04
CA ILE A 123 6.23 -1.02 1.33
C ILE A 123 5.57 -0.07 0.32
N HIS A 124 5.70 -0.32 -0.99
CA HIS A 124 5.10 0.53 -2.01
C HIS A 124 3.56 0.53 -1.97
N THR A 125 2.92 -0.58 -1.59
CA THR A 125 1.46 -0.63 -1.43
C THR A 125 1.00 0.26 -0.28
N PHE A 126 1.61 0.14 0.91
CA PHE A 126 1.17 0.84 2.11
C PHE A 126 1.68 2.29 2.23
N SER A 127 2.72 2.66 1.48
CA SER A 127 3.16 4.06 1.36
C SER A 127 2.37 4.87 0.33
N GLY A 128 1.55 4.20 -0.49
CA GLY A 128 0.80 4.85 -1.55
C GLY A 128 1.60 5.10 -2.83
N VAL A 129 0.90 5.49 -3.90
CA VAL A 129 1.50 5.66 -5.25
C VAL A 129 2.51 6.80 -5.33
N GLN A 130 2.50 7.72 -4.39
CA GLN A 130 3.44 8.85 -4.31
C GLN A 130 4.87 8.45 -3.96
N LEU A 131 5.10 7.22 -3.48
CA LEU A 131 6.45 6.72 -3.22
C LEU A 131 7.22 6.39 -4.51
N ARG A 132 6.52 6.15 -5.62
CA ARG A 132 7.11 5.92 -6.94
C ARG A 132 7.41 7.26 -7.62
#